data_b54b6cb23d72c97ad9532e4cd668d62f
#
_entry.id   b54b6cb23d72c97ad9532e4cd668d62f
#
_cell.length_a   1.000
_cell.length_b   1.000
_cell.length_c   1.000
_cell.angle_alpha   90.00
_cell.angle_beta   90.00
_cell.angle_gamma   90.00
#
_symmetry.space_group_name_H-M   'P 1'
#
loop_
_entity.id
_entity.type
_entity.pdbx_description
1 polymer ?
#
loop_
_entity_poly.entity_id
_entity_poly.type
_entity_poly.pdbx_seq_one_letter_code
_entity_poly.pdbx_strand_id
1 'polypeptide(L)'
;MKRNQWKQENIRLGTHGEDYGSWMSNPVFYIIGGIGVLAAVLAVLSFYVFHVAVLGVLFAIITIALVVLLIWITWIRRQYAFGGGRIMEQVHRVILSHLDYDGDGKILEVGCGSGALTIRAALTWPKAKVIGIDYWGAVYNYSKALCEKNAAREGVASRCVFQHGDAKQLDFPDESFDVVISNYVYHNVMGADMQKLLLESLRVLKKGGVFALNDDMKQKMYGDMEGFAQKLRDMGYEEVRLVDTAQEAFGAHRRAAMMMLGSSRLLVGRK
;
A
#
# COMPACT_ATOMS: atom_id res chain seq x y z
N MET A 1 -5.89 -23.05 11.27
CA MET A 1 -5.27 -22.49 10.03
C MET A 1 -6.34 -21.70 9.32
N LYS A 2 -6.11 -20.40 9.00
CA LYS A 2 -7.13 -19.56 8.35
C LYS A 2 -7.48 -20.17 6.99
N ARG A 3 -8.77 -20.22 6.62
CA ARG A 3 -9.34 -20.93 5.46
C ARG A 3 -8.62 -20.72 4.12
N ASN A 4 -8.03 -19.54 3.92
CA ASN A 4 -7.35 -19.18 2.67
C ASN A 4 -5.82 -19.04 2.79
N GLN A 5 -5.22 -19.38 3.92
CA GLN A 5 -3.79 -19.16 4.15
C GLN A 5 -2.92 -19.96 3.18
N TRP A 6 -3.24 -21.24 2.96
CA TRP A 6 -2.50 -22.12 2.04
C TRP A 6 -2.53 -21.64 0.58
N LYS A 7 -3.64 -21.02 0.15
CA LYS A 7 -3.76 -20.45 -1.21
C LYS A 7 -2.79 -19.30 -1.41
N GLN A 8 -2.58 -18.48 -0.38
CA GLN A 8 -1.71 -17.31 -0.44
C GLN A 8 -0.22 -17.66 -0.54
N GLU A 9 0.21 -18.80 0.00
CA GLU A 9 1.61 -19.20 0.02
C GLU A 9 2.14 -19.53 -1.38
N ASN A 10 1.28 -20.00 -2.27
CA ASN A 10 1.65 -20.45 -3.63
C ASN A 10 1.55 -19.33 -4.69
N ILE A 11 0.87 -18.22 -4.39
CA ILE A 11 0.74 -17.11 -5.33
C ILE A 11 1.99 -16.23 -5.27
N ARG A 12 2.68 -16.10 -6.40
CA ARG A 12 3.86 -15.25 -6.54
C ARG A 12 3.66 -14.29 -7.69
N LEU A 13 3.57 -12.99 -7.38
CA LEU A 13 3.47 -11.92 -8.35
C LEU A 13 4.86 -11.46 -8.81
N GLY A 14 4.94 -10.86 -10.00
CA GLY A 14 6.16 -10.29 -10.54
C GLY A 14 7.13 -11.31 -11.13
N THR A 15 6.65 -12.49 -11.53
CA THR A 15 7.48 -13.57 -12.09
C THR A 15 7.39 -13.70 -13.61
N HIS A 16 6.44 -12.99 -14.26
CA HIS A 16 6.21 -13.02 -15.71
C HIS A 16 6.51 -11.68 -16.38
N GLY A 17 7.33 -10.84 -15.72
CA GLY A 17 7.73 -9.53 -16.23
C GLY A 17 6.72 -8.42 -15.94
N GLU A 18 5.83 -8.61 -14.97
CA GLU A 18 4.93 -7.58 -14.47
C GLU A 18 5.72 -6.43 -13.85
N ASP A 19 5.21 -5.22 -14.01
CA ASP A 19 5.74 -4.04 -13.37
C ASP A 19 4.74 -3.53 -12.33
N TYR A 20 4.97 -3.89 -11.08
CA TYR A 20 4.17 -3.35 -9.98
C TYR A 20 4.71 -2.01 -9.45
N GLY A 21 5.77 -1.49 -10.08
CA GLY A 21 6.31 -0.18 -9.77
C GLY A 21 6.89 -0.04 -8.36
N SER A 22 7.00 1.19 -7.94
CA SER A 22 7.39 1.56 -6.58
C SER A 22 6.64 2.83 -6.19
N TRP A 23 6.15 2.88 -4.96
CA TRP A 23 5.58 4.10 -4.39
C TRP A 23 6.61 5.25 -4.32
N MET A 24 7.89 4.93 -4.37
CA MET A 24 8.99 5.89 -4.35
C MET A 24 9.40 6.23 -5.79
N SER A 25 9.05 7.43 -6.23
CA SER A 25 9.28 7.90 -7.60
C SER A 25 10.77 8.17 -7.89
N ASN A 26 11.20 7.97 -9.15
CA ASN A 26 12.58 8.22 -9.57
C ASN A 26 13.06 9.68 -9.36
N PRO A 27 12.26 10.73 -9.56
CA PRO A 27 12.67 12.11 -9.29
C PRO A 27 13.25 12.34 -7.89
N VAL A 28 12.74 11.66 -6.86
CA VAL A 28 13.25 11.77 -5.49
C VAL A 28 14.73 11.39 -5.44
N PHE A 29 15.13 10.30 -6.11
CA PHE A 29 16.52 9.86 -6.17
C PHE A 29 17.42 10.85 -6.90
N TYR A 30 16.93 11.43 -8.01
CA TYR A 30 17.68 12.42 -8.79
C TYR A 30 17.86 13.73 -8.01
N ILE A 31 16.85 14.19 -7.28
CA ILE A 31 16.93 15.40 -6.46
C ILE A 31 17.95 15.20 -5.33
N ILE A 32 17.83 14.11 -4.55
CA ILE A 32 18.75 13.84 -3.44
C ILE A 32 20.18 13.65 -3.98
N GLY A 33 20.35 12.93 -5.09
CA GLY A 33 21.64 12.73 -5.74
C GLY A 33 22.25 14.04 -6.23
N GLY A 34 21.46 14.90 -6.88
CA GLY A 34 21.89 16.21 -7.35
C GLY A 34 22.37 17.13 -6.21
N ILE A 35 21.60 17.17 -5.10
CA ILE A 35 22.00 17.92 -3.90
C ILE A 35 23.30 17.34 -3.32
N GLY A 36 23.46 16.02 -3.30
CA GLY A 36 24.67 15.36 -2.84
C GLY A 36 25.90 15.70 -3.67
N VAL A 37 25.76 15.71 -5.00
CA VAL A 37 26.83 16.12 -5.93
C VAL A 37 27.21 17.59 -5.70
N LEU A 38 26.22 18.48 -5.58
CA LEU A 38 26.46 19.90 -5.29
C LEU A 38 27.21 20.08 -3.97
N ALA A 39 26.80 19.39 -2.92
CA ALA A 39 27.49 19.45 -1.62
C ALA A 39 28.93 18.94 -1.73
N ALA A 40 29.21 17.88 -2.49
CA ALA A 40 30.56 17.38 -2.70
C ALA A 40 31.44 18.40 -3.45
N VAL A 41 30.91 19.04 -4.48
CA VAL A 41 31.63 20.12 -5.20
C VAL A 41 31.95 21.28 -4.26
N LEU A 42 30.98 21.72 -3.45
CA LEU A 42 31.18 22.79 -2.48
C LEU A 42 32.20 22.41 -1.41
N ALA A 43 32.28 21.15 -0.99
CA ALA A 43 33.28 20.66 -0.08
C ALA A 43 34.69 20.80 -0.70
N VAL A 44 34.87 20.34 -1.95
CA VAL A 44 36.15 20.45 -2.68
C VAL A 44 36.55 21.91 -2.85
N LEU A 45 35.65 22.77 -3.31
CA LEU A 45 35.93 24.21 -3.48
C LEU A 45 36.30 24.88 -2.15
N SER A 46 35.63 24.54 -1.05
CA SER A 46 35.92 25.08 0.28
C SER A 46 37.32 24.70 0.75
N PHE A 47 37.76 23.45 0.51
CA PHE A 47 39.10 23.01 0.92
C PHE A 47 40.23 23.56 0.03
N TYR A 48 40.05 23.50 -1.30
CA TYR A 48 41.16 23.70 -2.23
C TYR A 48 41.19 25.07 -2.89
N VAL A 49 40.05 25.78 -2.96
CA VAL A 49 39.95 27.09 -3.61
C VAL A 49 39.82 28.21 -2.57
N PHE A 50 38.86 28.05 -1.65
CA PHE A 50 38.61 29.12 -0.66
C PHE A 50 39.41 28.95 0.62
N HIS A 51 40.03 27.80 0.82
CA HIS A 51 40.81 27.46 2.03
C HIS A 51 40.05 27.62 3.35
N VAL A 52 38.70 27.42 3.33
CA VAL A 52 37.84 27.51 4.50
C VAL A 52 37.49 26.08 4.98
N ALA A 53 38.38 25.50 5.77
CA ALA A 53 38.30 24.12 6.21
C ALA A 53 36.98 23.78 6.92
N VAL A 54 36.44 24.70 7.72
CA VAL A 54 35.14 24.46 8.45
C VAL A 54 33.99 24.24 7.48
N LEU A 55 33.89 25.05 6.41
CA LEU A 55 32.85 24.85 5.38
C LEU A 55 33.09 23.57 4.60
N GLY A 56 34.35 23.24 4.29
CA GLY A 56 34.69 21.97 3.62
C GLY A 56 34.23 20.75 4.42
N VAL A 57 34.51 20.74 5.73
CA VAL A 57 34.04 19.66 6.62
C VAL A 57 32.53 19.60 6.69
N LEU A 58 31.80 20.74 6.80
CA LEU A 58 30.34 20.77 6.83
C LEU A 58 29.75 20.17 5.58
N PHE A 59 30.21 20.60 4.39
CA PHE A 59 29.67 20.05 3.12
C PHE A 59 30.06 18.58 2.93
N ALA A 60 31.21 18.12 3.40
CA ALA A 60 31.58 16.72 3.38
C ALA A 60 30.61 15.86 4.25
N ILE A 61 30.27 16.33 5.44
CA ILE A 61 29.30 15.67 6.32
C ILE A 61 27.90 15.58 5.63
N ILE A 62 27.44 16.67 5.01
CA ILE A 62 26.18 16.69 4.26
C ILE A 62 26.22 15.66 3.12
N THR A 63 27.31 15.61 2.37
CA THR A 63 27.50 14.65 1.28
C THR A 63 27.39 13.22 1.78
N ILE A 64 28.11 12.88 2.85
CA ILE A 64 28.06 11.53 3.46
C ILE A 64 26.64 11.19 3.91
N ALA A 65 25.97 12.11 4.59
CA ALA A 65 24.59 11.90 5.05
C ALA A 65 23.63 11.63 3.89
N LEU A 66 23.73 12.36 2.77
CA LEU A 66 22.92 12.16 1.58
C LEU A 66 23.24 10.83 0.87
N VAL A 67 24.50 10.42 0.82
CA VAL A 67 24.87 9.09 0.28
C VAL A 67 24.29 7.97 1.14
N VAL A 68 24.39 8.06 2.45
CA VAL A 68 23.78 7.08 3.38
C VAL A 68 22.28 7.03 3.20
N LEU A 69 21.62 8.19 3.08
CA LEU A 69 20.19 8.28 2.80
C LEU A 69 19.84 7.61 1.48
N LEU A 70 20.56 7.85 0.39
CA LEU A 70 20.33 7.21 -0.92
C LEU A 70 20.49 5.69 -0.85
N ILE A 71 21.50 5.19 -0.16
CA ILE A 71 21.70 3.75 0.04
C ILE A 71 20.48 3.16 0.77
N TRP A 72 20.05 3.82 1.86
CA TRP A 72 18.91 3.35 2.66
C TRP A 72 17.58 3.34 1.90
N ILE A 73 17.24 4.44 1.19
CA ILE A 73 16.01 4.50 0.40
C ILE A 73 16.03 3.52 -0.79
N THR A 74 17.20 3.28 -1.41
CA THR A 74 17.36 2.27 -2.46
C THR A 74 17.11 0.87 -1.92
N TRP A 75 17.67 0.58 -0.73
CA TRP A 75 17.43 -0.69 -0.06
C TRP A 75 15.96 -0.88 0.31
N ILE A 76 15.29 0.15 0.89
CA ILE A 76 13.85 0.10 1.17
C ILE A 76 13.07 -0.16 -0.11
N ARG A 77 13.32 0.60 -1.19
CA ARG A 77 12.64 0.42 -2.47
C ARG A 77 12.73 -1.03 -2.94
N ARG A 78 13.91 -1.66 -2.79
CA ARG A 78 14.09 -3.08 -3.14
C ARG A 78 13.30 -4.02 -2.24
N GLN A 79 13.12 -3.69 -0.95
CA GLN A 79 12.32 -4.51 -0.05
C GLN A 79 10.83 -4.52 -0.44
N TYR A 80 10.32 -3.39 -0.93
CA TYR A 80 8.93 -3.27 -1.39
C TYR A 80 8.66 -3.95 -2.73
N ALA A 81 9.67 -4.12 -3.57
CA ALA A 81 9.52 -4.72 -4.89
C ALA A 81 9.06 -6.19 -4.82
N PHE A 82 8.12 -6.59 -5.67
CA PHE A 82 7.61 -7.96 -5.75
C PHE A 82 8.70 -8.97 -6.19
N GLY A 83 9.65 -8.56 -7.02
CA GLY A 83 10.85 -9.33 -7.36
C GLY A 83 12.00 -9.24 -6.34
N GLY A 84 11.83 -8.50 -5.22
CA GLY A 84 12.84 -8.24 -4.21
C GLY A 84 12.48 -8.81 -2.83
N GLY A 85 12.39 -7.93 -1.83
CA GLY A 85 12.12 -8.32 -0.43
C GLY A 85 10.68 -8.74 -0.13
N ARG A 86 9.75 -8.52 -1.05
CA ARG A 86 8.35 -8.99 -1.01
C ARG A 86 7.52 -8.52 0.18
N ILE A 87 7.82 -7.35 0.72
CA ILE A 87 7.09 -6.79 1.86
C ILE A 87 5.60 -6.63 1.53
N MET A 88 5.27 -6.07 0.36
CA MET A 88 3.87 -5.91 -0.05
C MET A 88 3.17 -7.25 -0.24
N GLU A 89 3.88 -8.26 -0.72
CA GLU A 89 3.32 -9.61 -0.80
C GLU A 89 2.94 -10.18 0.57
N GLN A 90 3.76 -9.96 1.60
CA GLN A 90 3.46 -10.38 2.98
C GLN A 90 2.22 -9.65 3.52
N VAL A 91 2.13 -8.34 3.30
CA VAL A 91 0.96 -7.54 3.69
C VAL A 91 -0.30 -8.02 2.97
N HIS A 92 -0.24 -8.24 1.65
CA HIS A 92 -1.39 -8.76 0.88
C HIS A 92 -1.85 -10.13 1.39
N ARG A 93 -0.93 -11.00 1.79
CA ARG A 93 -1.27 -12.28 2.41
C ARG A 93 -2.05 -12.10 3.72
N VAL A 94 -1.61 -11.18 4.56
CA VAL A 94 -2.34 -10.84 5.80
C VAL A 94 -3.74 -10.35 5.47
N ILE A 95 -3.89 -9.37 4.58
CA ILE A 95 -5.20 -8.82 4.18
C ILE A 95 -6.15 -9.94 3.74
N LEU A 96 -5.74 -10.74 2.74
CA LEU A 96 -6.62 -11.75 2.15
C LEU A 96 -6.85 -12.96 3.06
N SER A 97 -5.93 -13.27 3.99
CA SER A 97 -6.10 -14.36 4.95
C SER A 97 -7.15 -14.09 6.01
N HIS A 98 -7.49 -12.81 6.24
CA HIS A 98 -8.52 -12.41 7.21
C HIS A 98 -9.94 -12.36 6.62
N LEU A 99 -10.11 -12.55 5.32
CA LEU A 99 -11.40 -12.59 4.67
C LEU A 99 -12.01 -14.00 4.77
N ASP A 100 -13.13 -14.13 5.45
CA ASP A 100 -13.95 -15.33 5.41
C ASP A 100 -14.94 -15.22 4.23
N TYR A 101 -14.43 -15.54 3.04
CA TYR A 101 -15.10 -15.41 1.76
C TYR A 101 -15.01 -16.72 0.97
N ASP A 102 -16.12 -17.15 0.38
CA ASP A 102 -16.22 -18.43 -0.35
C ASP A 102 -15.61 -18.38 -1.75
N GLY A 103 -15.40 -17.18 -2.28
CA GLY A 103 -14.69 -16.94 -3.54
C GLY A 103 -15.61 -16.73 -4.74
N ASP A 104 -16.90 -16.56 -4.55
CA ASP A 104 -17.87 -16.23 -5.60
C ASP A 104 -18.46 -14.83 -5.38
N GLY A 105 -18.57 -14.01 -6.43
CA GLY A 105 -19.13 -12.66 -6.36
C GLY A 105 -18.16 -11.56 -6.80
N LYS A 106 -18.40 -10.33 -6.29
CA LYS A 106 -17.68 -9.12 -6.68
C LYS A 106 -16.81 -8.60 -5.54
N ILE A 107 -15.55 -8.35 -5.83
CA ILE A 107 -14.58 -7.74 -4.92
C ILE A 107 -14.28 -6.33 -5.43
N LEU A 108 -14.29 -5.34 -4.54
CA LEU A 108 -13.77 -3.99 -4.79
C LEU A 108 -12.44 -3.83 -4.06
N GLU A 109 -11.42 -3.37 -4.78
CA GLU A 109 -10.23 -2.77 -4.17
C GLU A 109 -10.29 -1.25 -4.32
N VAL A 110 -10.27 -0.54 -3.19
CA VAL A 110 -10.16 0.92 -3.15
C VAL A 110 -8.68 1.29 -3.12
N GLY A 111 -8.21 2.03 -4.14
CA GLY A 111 -6.82 2.44 -4.30
C GLY A 111 -5.91 1.32 -4.79
N CYS A 112 -6.18 0.80 -5.98
CA CYS A 112 -5.48 -0.39 -6.49
C CYS A 112 -4.04 -0.14 -6.97
N GLY A 113 -3.60 1.12 -7.13
CA GLY A 113 -2.26 1.49 -7.54
C GLY A 113 -1.85 0.85 -8.86
N SER A 114 -0.96 -0.13 -8.80
CA SER A 114 -0.47 -0.93 -9.95
C SER A 114 -1.27 -2.24 -10.17
N GLY A 115 -2.35 -2.46 -9.42
CA GLY A 115 -3.22 -3.62 -9.51
C GLY A 115 -2.76 -4.87 -8.76
N ALA A 116 -1.72 -4.79 -7.95
CA ALA A 116 -1.09 -5.97 -7.33
C ALA A 116 -2.03 -6.74 -6.38
N LEU A 117 -2.79 -6.07 -5.51
CA LEU A 117 -3.73 -6.74 -4.60
C LEU A 117 -4.99 -7.19 -5.34
N THR A 118 -5.51 -6.39 -6.30
CA THR A 118 -6.60 -6.78 -7.22
C THR A 118 -6.27 -8.11 -7.92
N ILE A 119 -5.08 -8.20 -8.53
CA ILE A 119 -4.60 -9.39 -9.26
C ILE A 119 -4.45 -10.57 -8.30
N ARG A 120 -3.84 -10.35 -7.13
CA ARG A 120 -3.70 -11.40 -6.11
C ARG A 120 -5.06 -11.91 -5.64
N ALA A 121 -6.05 -11.04 -5.44
CA ALA A 121 -7.41 -11.44 -5.10
C ALA A 121 -8.04 -12.30 -6.21
N ALA A 122 -7.88 -11.92 -7.47
CA ALA A 122 -8.36 -12.68 -8.62
C ALA A 122 -7.69 -14.06 -8.75
N LEU A 123 -6.40 -14.18 -8.44
CA LEU A 123 -5.69 -15.47 -8.39
C LEU A 123 -6.15 -16.34 -7.20
N THR A 124 -6.44 -15.70 -6.06
CA THR A 124 -6.90 -16.40 -4.85
C THR A 124 -8.30 -17.00 -5.04
N TRP A 125 -9.18 -16.26 -5.70
CA TRP A 125 -10.58 -16.62 -5.91
C TRP A 125 -10.92 -16.66 -7.40
N PRO A 126 -10.75 -17.80 -8.06
CA PRO A 126 -10.90 -17.93 -9.51
C PRO A 126 -12.30 -17.65 -10.06
N LYS A 127 -13.35 -17.66 -9.21
CA LYS A 127 -14.72 -17.33 -9.61
C LYS A 127 -15.08 -15.87 -9.40
N ALA A 128 -14.31 -15.13 -8.56
CA ALA A 128 -14.59 -13.74 -8.26
C ALA A 128 -14.29 -12.83 -9.45
N LYS A 129 -15.11 -11.77 -9.59
CA LYS A 129 -14.79 -10.58 -10.41
C LYS A 129 -14.23 -9.52 -9.50
N VAL A 130 -13.07 -8.99 -9.84
CA VAL A 130 -12.37 -8.01 -9.00
C VAL A 130 -12.31 -6.68 -9.73
N ILE A 131 -12.81 -5.63 -9.09
CA ILE A 131 -12.77 -4.26 -9.58
C ILE A 131 -11.74 -3.51 -8.74
N GLY A 132 -10.72 -2.96 -9.39
CA GLY A 132 -9.74 -2.06 -8.77
C GLY A 132 -10.01 -0.63 -9.20
N ILE A 133 -10.16 0.27 -8.24
CA ILE A 133 -10.26 1.70 -8.52
C ILE A 133 -9.07 2.44 -7.95
N ASP A 134 -8.64 3.50 -8.65
CA ASP A 134 -7.61 4.40 -8.18
C ASP A 134 -7.78 5.78 -8.81
N TYR A 135 -7.29 6.80 -8.12
CA TYR A 135 -7.27 8.16 -8.66
C TYR A 135 -6.16 8.37 -9.70
N TRP A 136 -5.10 7.56 -9.63
CA TRP A 136 -3.88 7.63 -10.45
C TRP A 136 -3.35 9.05 -10.62
N GLY A 137 -3.17 9.74 -9.50
CA GLY A 137 -2.59 11.09 -9.49
C GLY A 137 -1.14 11.09 -9.96
N ALA A 138 -0.64 12.27 -10.33
CA ALA A 138 0.70 12.46 -10.90
C ALA A 138 1.88 12.08 -9.98
N VAL A 139 1.63 11.85 -8.69
CA VAL A 139 2.69 11.56 -7.69
C VAL A 139 3.26 10.15 -7.86
N TYR A 140 2.42 9.19 -8.22
CA TYR A 140 2.81 7.80 -8.40
C TYR A 140 2.78 7.45 -9.88
N ASN A 141 3.77 6.68 -10.33
CA ASN A 141 3.85 6.24 -11.73
C ASN A 141 2.94 5.02 -11.97
N TYR A 142 1.67 5.10 -11.51
CA TYR A 142 0.65 4.08 -11.71
C TYR A 142 -0.39 4.54 -12.72
N SER A 143 -1.02 3.61 -13.39
CA SER A 143 -2.07 3.91 -14.37
C SER A 143 -2.97 2.71 -14.61
N LYS A 144 -4.17 2.95 -15.13
CA LYS A 144 -5.08 1.91 -15.59
C LYS A 144 -4.40 0.95 -16.58
N ALA A 145 -3.70 1.49 -17.58
CA ALA A 145 -3.01 0.70 -18.60
C ALA A 145 -1.93 -0.23 -18.00
N LEU A 146 -1.23 0.23 -16.94
CA LEU A 146 -0.27 -0.59 -16.22
C LEU A 146 -0.96 -1.76 -15.50
N CYS A 147 -2.08 -1.51 -14.83
CA CYS A 147 -2.87 -2.54 -14.15
C CYS A 147 -3.40 -3.59 -15.14
N GLU A 148 -3.96 -3.16 -16.27
CA GLU A 148 -4.46 -4.04 -17.33
C GLU A 148 -3.34 -4.92 -17.91
N LYS A 149 -2.16 -4.33 -18.16
CA LYS A 149 -0.97 -5.05 -18.63
C LYS A 149 -0.51 -6.10 -17.61
N ASN A 150 -0.47 -5.75 -16.32
CA ASN A 150 -0.11 -6.67 -15.24
C ASN A 150 -1.11 -7.82 -15.14
N ALA A 151 -2.42 -7.52 -15.15
CA ALA A 151 -3.47 -8.55 -15.12
C ALA A 151 -3.42 -9.51 -16.34
N ALA A 152 -3.08 -8.99 -17.51
CA ALA A 152 -2.89 -9.82 -18.69
C ALA A 152 -1.70 -10.77 -18.56
N ARG A 153 -0.57 -10.31 -18.02
CA ARG A 153 0.62 -11.13 -17.80
C ARG A 153 0.40 -12.21 -16.74
N GLU A 154 -0.37 -11.91 -15.70
CA GLU A 154 -0.73 -12.87 -14.66
C GLU A 154 -1.93 -13.78 -15.06
N GLY A 155 -2.45 -13.63 -16.30
CA GLY A 155 -3.51 -14.49 -16.83
C GLY A 155 -4.89 -14.28 -16.22
N VAL A 156 -5.15 -13.11 -15.61
CA VAL A 156 -6.43 -12.80 -14.92
C VAL A 156 -7.21 -11.62 -15.52
N ALA A 157 -6.80 -11.11 -16.68
CA ALA A 157 -7.41 -9.94 -17.31
C ALA A 157 -8.93 -10.04 -17.49
N SER A 158 -9.47 -11.23 -17.77
CA SER A 158 -10.90 -11.44 -17.97
C SER A 158 -11.75 -11.27 -16.69
N ARG A 159 -11.10 -11.24 -15.53
CA ARG A 159 -11.74 -11.15 -14.21
C ARG A 159 -11.40 -9.89 -13.44
N CYS A 160 -10.44 -9.10 -13.93
CA CYS A 160 -10.02 -7.84 -13.34
C CYS A 160 -10.51 -6.67 -14.20
N VAL A 161 -11.16 -5.70 -13.56
CA VAL A 161 -11.56 -4.43 -14.18
C VAL A 161 -10.88 -3.32 -13.43
N PHE A 162 -10.26 -2.38 -14.15
CA PHE A 162 -9.61 -1.22 -13.55
C PHE A 162 -10.28 0.06 -14.05
N GLN A 163 -10.63 0.96 -13.15
CA GLN A 163 -11.26 2.22 -13.51
C GLN A 163 -10.84 3.35 -12.55
N HIS A 164 -10.92 4.58 -13.07
CA HIS A 164 -10.70 5.76 -12.24
C HIS A 164 -11.76 5.85 -11.14
N GLY A 165 -11.36 6.23 -9.93
CA GLY A 165 -12.27 6.44 -8.80
C GLY A 165 -11.63 7.27 -7.70
N ASP A 166 -12.47 7.98 -6.95
CA ASP A 166 -12.08 8.76 -5.78
C ASP A 166 -12.58 8.07 -4.50
N ALA A 167 -11.68 7.80 -3.57
CA ALA A 167 -12.02 7.19 -2.29
C ALA A 167 -12.92 8.09 -1.40
N LYS A 168 -13.01 9.38 -1.72
CA LYS A 168 -13.91 10.31 -1.01
C LYS A 168 -15.38 10.09 -1.38
N GLN A 169 -15.63 9.62 -2.59
CA GLN A 169 -16.96 9.36 -3.11
C GLN A 169 -16.86 8.27 -4.18
N LEU A 170 -17.29 7.07 -3.83
CA LEU A 170 -17.28 5.92 -4.72
C LEU A 170 -18.47 5.96 -5.67
N ASP A 171 -18.20 5.89 -6.98
CA ASP A 171 -19.23 5.88 -8.02
C ASP A 171 -19.84 4.48 -8.18
N PHE A 172 -20.36 3.96 -7.06
CA PHE A 172 -21.08 2.70 -7.00
C PHE A 172 -22.30 2.84 -6.09
N PRO A 173 -23.40 2.15 -6.41
CA PRO A 173 -24.55 2.05 -5.51
C PRO A 173 -24.17 1.42 -4.17
N ASP A 174 -24.98 1.68 -3.15
CA ASP A 174 -24.88 0.98 -1.88
C ASP A 174 -24.99 -0.53 -2.10
N GLU A 175 -24.30 -1.30 -1.26
CA GLU A 175 -24.42 -2.76 -1.23
C GLU A 175 -24.17 -3.46 -2.60
N SER A 176 -23.15 -2.98 -3.34
CA SER A 176 -22.78 -3.48 -4.68
C SER A 176 -21.77 -4.63 -4.66
N PHE A 177 -21.00 -4.77 -3.59
CA PHE A 177 -19.86 -5.69 -3.51
C PHE A 177 -20.00 -6.68 -2.37
N ASP A 178 -19.55 -7.90 -2.61
CA ASP A 178 -19.51 -8.98 -1.62
C ASP A 178 -18.27 -8.85 -0.71
N VAL A 179 -17.20 -8.23 -1.25
CA VAL A 179 -15.96 -7.98 -0.53
C VAL A 179 -15.44 -6.58 -0.86
N VAL A 180 -14.95 -5.86 0.16
CA VAL A 180 -14.21 -4.60 -0.03
C VAL A 180 -12.83 -4.73 0.63
N ILE A 181 -11.78 -4.44 -0.14
CA ILE A 181 -10.40 -4.45 0.31
C ILE A 181 -9.70 -3.12 -0.02
N SER A 182 -8.68 -2.78 0.75
CA SER A 182 -7.79 -1.65 0.48
C SER A 182 -6.44 -1.86 1.12
N ASN A 183 -5.39 -1.27 0.55
CA ASN A 183 -4.03 -1.37 1.07
C ASN A 183 -3.23 -0.08 0.89
N TYR A 184 -2.94 0.63 1.99
CA TYR A 184 -2.13 1.86 2.05
C TYR A 184 -2.62 2.99 1.14
N VAL A 185 -3.90 3.34 1.24
CA VAL A 185 -4.55 4.34 0.36
C VAL A 185 -4.99 5.59 1.12
N TYR A 186 -5.76 5.42 2.17
CA TYR A 186 -6.50 6.52 2.78
C TYR A 186 -5.59 7.59 3.38
N HIS A 187 -4.43 7.21 3.95
CA HIS A 187 -3.46 8.17 4.50
C HIS A 187 -2.90 9.14 3.44
N ASN A 188 -3.06 8.85 2.14
CA ASN A 188 -2.66 9.71 1.03
C ASN A 188 -3.75 10.70 0.60
N VAL A 189 -4.97 10.59 1.12
CA VAL A 189 -6.12 11.43 0.75
C VAL A 189 -6.09 12.72 1.57
N MET A 190 -5.42 13.74 1.05
CA MET A 190 -5.22 15.00 1.78
C MET A 190 -6.54 15.69 2.13
N GLY A 191 -6.62 16.23 3.36
CA GLY A 191 -7.75 17.02 3.85
C GLY A 191 -9.02 16.21 4.10
N ALA A 192 -8.96 14.86 4.05
CA ALA A 192 -10.09 14.00 4.34
C ALA A 192 -10.07 13.50 5.79
N ASP A 193 -11.27 13.22 6.31
CA ASP A 193 -11.46 12.47 7.54
C ASP A 193 -11.32 10.97 7.23
N MET A 194 -10.33 10.33 7.81
CA MET A 194 -10.00 8.94 7.52
C MET A 194 -11.15 7.99 7.87
N GLN A 195 -11.86 8.21 8.98
CA GLN A 195 -12.99 7.37 9.36
C GLN A 195 -14.17 7.51 8.39
N LYS A 196 -14.39 8.72 7.81
CA LYS A 196 -15.40 8.90 6.77
C LYS A 196 -15.05 8.17 5.48
N LEU A 197 -13.77 8.14 5.08
CA LEU A 197 -13.31 7.36 3.93
C LEU A 197 -13.55 5.85 4.13
N LEU A 198 -13.28 5.35 5.34
CA LEU A 198 -13.58 3.96 5.68
C LEU A 198 -15.09 3.68 5.61
N LEU A 199 -15.94 4.57 6.12
CA LEU A 199 -17.40 4.43 6.04
C LEU A 199 -17.90 4.47 4.58
N GLU A 200 -17.33 5.33 3.73
CA GLU A 200 -17.66 5.37 2.31
C GLU A 200 -17.32 4.04 1.61
N SER A 201 -16.17 3.46 1.93
CA SER A 201 -15.80 2.12 1.44
C SER A 201 -16.74 1.03 1.94
N LEU A 202 -17.25 1.15 3.17
CA LEU A 202 -18.22 0.20 3.75
C LEU A 202 -19.66 0.44 3.27
N ARG A 203 -19.97 1.61 2.72
CA ARG A 203 -21.29 1.90 2.13
C ARG A 203 -21.59 0.95 0.99
N VAL A 204 -20.62 0.74 0.10
CA VAL A 204 -20.78 -0.10 -1.09
C VAL A 204 -20.70 -1.60 -0.80
N LEU A 205 -20.34 -2.00 0.42
CA LEU A 205 -20.33 -3.39 0.87
C LEU A 205 -21.77 -3.88 1.14
N LYS A 206 -22.13 -5.03 0.62
CA LYS A 206 -23.43 -5.70 0.89
C LYS A 206 -23.59 -6.11 2.35
N LYS A 207 -24.80 -6.23 2.81
CA LYS A 207 -25.11 -6.92 4.06
C LYS A 207 -24.61 -8.37 3.99
N GLY A 208 -23.97 -8.85 5.05
CA GLY A 208 -23.28 -10.14 5.07
C GLY A 208 -21.95 -10.16 4.32
N GLY A 209 -21.56 -9.09 3.62
CA GLY A 209 -20.28 -8.94 2.95
C GLY A 209 -19.12 -8.76 3.94
N VAL A 210 -17.91 -9.08 3.50
CA VAL A 210 -16.71 -8.99 4.34
C VAL A 210 -15.76 -7.91 3.86
N PHE A 211 -15.01 -7.32 4.78
CA PHE A 211 -14.04 -6.28 4.44
C PHE A 211 -12.68 -6.48 5.13
N ALA A 212 -11.65 -5.95 4.48
CA ALA A 212 -10.29 -5.92 5.00
C ALA A 212 -9.57 -4.66 4.49
N LEU A 213 -9.52 -3.62 5.34
CA LEU A 213 -9.01 -2.30 5.02
C LEU A 213 -7.71 -2.08 5.79
N ASN A 214 -6.57 -2.14 5.08
CA ASN A 214 -5.25 -1.99 5.67
C ASN A 214 -4.67 -0.61 5.40
N ASP A 215 -4.14 0.04 6.44
CA ASP A 215 -3.44 1.31 6.28
C ASP A 215 -2.43 1.57 7.41
N ASP A 216 -1.62 2.62 7.25
CA ASP A 216 -0.77 3.20 8.30
C ASP A 216 -1.64 4.04 9.24
N MET A 217 -2.36 3.36 10.15
CA MET A 217 -3.41 3.95 10.98
C MET A 217 -2.84 4.70 12.20
N LYS A 218 -2.01 5.73 11.93
CA LYS A 218 -1.50 6.61 12.99
C LYS A 218 -2.64 7.36 13.67
N GLN A 219 -2.64 7.34 15.01
CA GLN A 219 -3.66 8.00 15.82
C GLN A 219 -3.88 9.48 15.45
N LYS A 220 -2.81 10.20 15.09
CA LYS A 220 -2.90 11.61 14.67
C LYS A 220 -3.78 11.81 13.42
N MET A 221 -3.87 10.82 12.54
CA MET A 221 -4.64 10.88 11.29
C MET A 221 -6.00 10.20 11.41
N TYR A 222 -6.03 9.05 12.05
CA TYR A 222 -7.21 8.19 12.13
C TYR A 222 -8.05 8.38 13.39
N GLY A 223 -7.50 9.08 14.41
CA GLY A 223 -8.15 9.20 15.71
C GLY A 223 -8.20 7.87 16.46
N ASP A 224 -9.26 7.67 17.23
CA ASP A 224 -9.51 6.44 17.99
C ASP A 224 -10.10 5.36 17.10
N MET A 225 -9.28 4.44 16.63
CA MET A 225 -9.72 3.33 15.77
C MET A 225 -10.36 2.18 16.55
N GLU A 226 -10.07 2.02 17.86
CA GLU A 226 -10.79 1.06 18.68
C GLU A 226 -12.23 1.52 18.93
N GLY A 227 -12.42 2.81 19.25
CA GLY A 227 -13.74 3.44 19.33
C GLY A 227 -14.49 3.37 17.98
N PHE A 228 -13.79 3.54 16.86
CA PHE A 228 -14.39 3.38 15.54
C PHE A 228 -14.83 1.93 15.27
N ALA A 229 -14.03 0.95 15.62
CA ALA A 229 -14.41 -0.46 15.51
C ALA A 229 -15.64 -0.77 16.40
N GLN A 230 -15.72 -0.19 17.60
CA GLN A 230 -16.90 -0.31 18.45
C GLN A 230 -18.13 0.33 17.80
N LYS A 231 -17.99 1.54 17.24
CA LYS A 231 -19.06 2.21 16.48
C LYS A 231 -19.60 1.35 15.34
N LEU A 232 -18.76 0.64 14.60
CA LEU A 232 -19.20 -0.27 13.56
C LEU A 232 -20.02 -1.44 14.15
N ARG A 233 -19.57 -2.01 15.29
CA ARG A 233 -20.34 -3.06 15.98
C ARG A 233 -21.73 -2.55 16.44
N ASP A 234 -21.79 -1.33 16.96
CA ASP A 234 -23.05 -0.69 17.36
C ASP A 234 -23.98 -0.40 16.16
N MET A 235 -23.42 -0.27 14.95
CA MET A 235 -24.16 -0.17 13.68
C MET A 235 -24.60 -1.53 13.13
N GLY A 236 -24.31 -2.63 13.83
CA GLY A 236 -24.71 -3.99 13.45
C GLY A 236 -23.69 -4.77 12.61
N TYR A 237 -22.46 -4.25 12.46
CA TYR A 237 -21.37 -5.01 11.84
C TYR A 237 -20.89 -6.13 12.77
N GLU A 238 -20.59 -7.29 12.20
CA GLU A 238 -20.13 -8.46 12.93
C GLU A 238 -18.63 -8.65 12.83
N GLU A 239 -18.02 -9.32 13.82
CA GLU A 239 -16.59 -9.70 13.84
C GLU A 239 -15.60 -8.54 13.61
N VAL A 240 -16.03 -7.30 13.87
CA VAL A 240 -15.18 -6.12 13.66
C VAL A 240 -14.00 -6.14 14.63
N ARG A 241 -12.79 -6.09 14.08
CA ARG A 241 -11.56 -6.05 14.87
C ARG A 241 -10.45 -5.32 14.14
N LEU A 242 -9.50 -4.80 14.91
CA LEU A 242 -8.23 -4.28 14.43
C LEU A 242 -7.16 -5.36 14.56
N VAL A 243 -6.51 -5.69 13.46
CA VAL A 243 -5.40 -6.64 13.40
C VAL A 243 -4.10 -5.85 13.30
N ASP A 244 -3.10 -6.29 14.01
CA ASP A 244 -1.76 -5.71 13.92
C ASP A 244 -1.02 -6.27 12.71
N THR A 245 -1.15 -5.59 11.56
CA THR A 245 -0.50 -5.99 10.31
C THR A 245 1.02 -5.98 10.44
N ALA A 246 1.59 -5.02 11.20
CA ALA A 246 3.02 -4.94 11.42
C ALA A 246 3.55 -6.20 12.12
N GLN A 247 2.84 -6.68 13.14
CA GLN A 247 3.20 -7.90 13.85
C GLN A 247 2.97 -9.16 13.02
N GLU A 248 1.80 -9.28 12.35
CA GLU A 248 1.46 -10.48 11.56
C GLU A 248 2.34 -10.64 10.30
N ALA A 249 2.64 -9.54 9.59
CA ALA A 249 3.42 -9.60 8.37
C ALA A 249 4.93 -9.73 8.61
N PHE A 250 5.45 -9.12 9.69
CA PHE A 250 6.90 -8.98 9.89
C PHE A 250 7.43 -9.65 11.15
N GLY A 251 6.56 -10.17 12.01
CA GLY A 251 6.92 -10.82 13.26
C GLY A 251 7.41 -9.88 14.37
N ALA A 252 7.67 -8.59 14.06
CA ALA A 252 8.10 -7.59 15.03
C ALA A 252 7.85 -6.16 14.55
N HIS A 253 7.33 -5.30 15.44
CA HIS A 253 7.14 -3.87 15.17
C HIS A 253 8.44 -3.14 14.78
N ARG A 254 9.58 -3.50 15.39
CA ARG A 254 10.87 -2.89 15.06
C ARG A 254 11.22 -3.10 13.58
N ARG A 255 10.99 -4.30 13.04
CA ARG A 255 11.21 -4.60 11.63
C ARG A 255 10.26 -3.82 10.73
N ALA A 256 8.99 -3.76 11.09
CA ALA A 256 7.99 -2.96 10.38
C ALA A 256 8.35 -1.46 10.40
N ALA A 257 8.79 -0.93 11.55
CA ALA A 257 9.19 0.47 11.69
C ALA A 257 10.39 0.82 10.80
N MET A 258 11.40 -0.07 10.69
CA MET A 258 12.53 0.11 9.75
C MET A 258 12.07 0.21 8.30
N MET A 259 10.90 -0.38 7.97
CA MET A 259 10.26 -0.34 6.67
C MET A 259 9.18 0.75 6.56
N MET A 260 9.10 1.67 7.54
CA MET A 260 8.07 2.73 7.61
C MET A 260 6.63 2.22 7.76
N LEU A 261 6.45 0.99 8.23
CA LEU A 261 5.15 0.30 8.37
C LEU A 261 4.77 -0.01 9.82
N GLY A 262 5.41 0.66 10.80
CA GLY A 262 5.24 0.36 12.22
C GLY A 262 3.83 0.60 12.79
N SER A 263 3.03 1.46 12.13
CA SER A 263 1.65 1.76 12.52
C SER A 263 0.61 1.07 11.63
N SER A 264 1.04 0.07 10.86
CA SER A 264 0.14 -0.68 9.99
C SER A 264 -0.88 -1.47 10.78
N ARG A 265 -2.15 -1.22 10.50
CA ARG A 265 -3.31 -1.91 11.08
C ARG A 265 -4.28 -2.30 9.97
N LEU A 266 -4.96 -3.40 10.19
CA LEU A 266 -5.97 -3.93 9.30
C LEU A 266 -7.32 -3.94 10.03
N LEU A 267 -8.26 -3.15 9.55
CA LEU A 267 -9.64 -3.18 10.01
C LEU A 267 -10.39 -4.28 9.22
N VAL A 268 -10.88 -5.29 9.89
CA VAL A 268 -11.62 -6.41 9.30
C VAL A 268 -12.96 -6.60 9.96
N GLY A 269 -13.91 -7.18 9.23
CA GLY A 269 -15.23 -7.53 9.76
C GLY A 269 -16.19 -7.97 8.66
N ARG A 270 -17.46 -8.09 9.06
CA ARG A 270 -18.62 -8.40 8.23
C ARG A 270 -19.70 -7.33 8.43
N LYS A 271 -20.34 -6.88 7.35
CA LYS A 271 -21.44 -5.92 7.42
C LYS A 271 -22.76 -6.63 7.67
#